data_b3fe412f6b4037e40508caa9ab8988c6
#
_entry.id   b3fe412f6b4037e40508caa9ab8988c6
#
_cell.length_a   1.000
_cell.length_b   1.000
_cell.length_c   1.000
_cell.angle_alpha   90.00
_cell.angle_beta   90.00
_cell.angle_gamma   90.00
#
_symmetry.space_group_name_H-M   'P 1'
#
loop_
_entity.id
_entity.type
_entity.pdbx_description
1 polymer ?
#
loop_
_entity_poly.entity_id
_entity_poly.type
_entity_poly.pdbx_seq_one_letter_code
_entity_poly.pdbx_strand_id
1 'polypeptide(L)'
;LKGEPTFVQSAFLVEKQNLLMDEPVRWYKTPDNDWMRQITESDRIVGWEADEKGTHAKERAVLMGIESMESLDELARLADTAGAEVVGQFLQKKDKPDTALFIGRGRADELCRQCQALEADLCIFDEELTGIQARNLEEILRVKVVDRTTLILDIFAQRASSAEGKLQVELAQLQYQSSRLIGQGLVLSRLAGGIGTRGPGESKLEM
;
A
#
# COMPACT_ATOMS: atom_id res chain seq x y z
N LEU A 1 -11.28 -30.74 -19.35
CA LEU A 1 -11.56 -29.67 -20.30
C LEU A 1 -10.55 -28.53 -20.02
N LYS A 2 -9.49 -28.47 -20.81
CA LYS A 2 -8.61 -27.29 -20.85
C LYS A 2 -9.37 -26.23 -21.64
N GLY A 3 -10.12 -25.36 -20.95
CA GLY A 3 -10.81 -24.25 -21.58
C GLY A 3 -9.82 -23.12 -21.84
N GLU A 4 -9.35 -22.99 -23.07
CA GLU A 4 -8.73 -21.74 -23.50
C GLU A 4 -9.81 -20.66 -23.58
N PRO A 5 -9.55 -19.43 -23.15
CA PRO A 5 -10.53 -18.35 -23.25
C PRO A 5 -10.83 -18.08 -24.71
N THR A 6 -12.10 -18.17 -25.09
CA THR A 6 -12.52 -17.97 -26.48
C THR A 6 -12.76 -16.50 -26.79
N PHE A 7 -13.15 -15.72 -25.78
CA PHE A 7 -13.44 -14.29 -25.88
C PHE A 7 -12.85 -13.54 -24.70
N VAL A 8 -12.45 -12.31 -24.92
CA VAL A 8 -12.01 -11.34 -23.92
C VAL A 8 -12.92 -10.13 -24.03
N GLN A 9 -13.35 -9.61 -22.90
CA GLN A 9 -14.17 -8.41 -22.79
C GLN A 9 -13.53 -7.47 -21.78
N SER A 10 -13.32 -6.22 -22.17
CA SER A 10 -12.82 -5.18 -21.30
C SER A 10 -13.97 -4.48 -20.60
N ALA A 11 -13.78 -4.13 -19.34
CA ALA A 11 -14.72 -3.34 -18.57
C ALA A 11 -13.97 -2.19 -17.91
N PHE A 12 -14.46 -0.98 -18.10
CA PHE A 12 -13.89 0.25 -17.53
C PHE A 12 -14.91 0.92 -16.62
N LEU A 13 -14.47 1.39 -15.48
CA LEU A 13 -15.33 2.17 -14.57
C LEU A 13 -15.41 3.60 -15.11
N VAL A 14 -16.60 4.05 -15.52
CA VAL A 14 -16.81 5.39 -16.12
C VAL A 14 -17.29 6.41 -15.10
N GLU A 15 -18.01 5.95 -14.07
CA GLU A 15 -18.47 6.74 -12.91
C GLU A 15 -18.53 5.81 -11.70
N LYS A 16 -18.62 6.36 -10.48
CA LYS A 16 -18.57 5.61 -9.19
C LYS A 16 -19.44 4.34 -9.13
N GLN A 17 -20.32 4.07 -10.08
CA GLN A 17 -21.18 2.89 -10.14
C GLN A 17 -21.46 2.38 -11.56
N ASN A 18 -20.96 3.02 -12.62
CA ASN A 18 -21.24 2.63 -13.99
C ASN A 18 -20.02 2.00 -14.65
N LEU A 19 -20.16 0.75 -15.11
CA LEU A 19 -19.16 0.02 -15.90
C LEU A 19 -19.48 0.19 -17.39
N LEU A 20 -18.57 0.75 -18.16
CA LEU A 20 -18.57 0.65 -19.61
C LEU A 20 -17.93 -0.69 -20.00
N MET A 21 -18.65 -1.50 -20.72
CA MET A 21 -18.17 -2.79 -21.20
C MET A 21 -18.04 -2.72 -22.71
N ASP A 22 -16.86 -3.07 -23.23
CA ASP A 22 -16.66 -3.23 -24.66
C ASP A 22 -17.33 -4.51 -25.18
N GLU A 23 -17.56 -4.60 -26.50
CA GLU A 23 -18.05 -5.84 -27.09
C GLU A 23 -17.02 -6.97 -26.93
N PRO A 24 -17.47 -8.21 -26.62
CA PRO A 24 -16.57 -9.33 -26.47
C PRO A 24 -15.88 -9.67 -27.82
N VAL A 25 -14.57 -9.64 -27.82
CA VAL A 25 -13.75 -9.99 -29.00
C VAL A 25 -13.04 -11.31 -28.79
N ARG A 26 -12.78 -12.03 -29.89
CA ARG A 26 -11.96 -13.25 -29.80
C ARG A 26 -10.55 -12.87 -29.34
N TRP A 27 -9.98 -13.64 -28.41
CA TRP A 27 -8.71 -13.34 -27.76
C TRP A 27 -7.56 -13.04 -28.74
N TYR A 28 -7.51 -13.69 -29.92
CA TYR A 28 -6.51 -13.47 -30.97
C TYR A 28 -6.81 -12.26 -31.87
N LYS A 29 -7.94 -11.63 -31.70
CA LYS A 29 -8.36 -10.39 -32.39
C LYS A 29 -8.36 -9.19 -31.45
N THR A 30 -7.82 -9.35 -30.24
CA THR A 30 -7.63 -8.22 -29.34
C THR A 30 -6.76 -7.22 -30.10
N PRO A 31 -7.25 -6.03 -30.42
CA PRO A 31 -6.45 -5.03 -31.11
C PRO A 31 -5.23 -4.74 -30.26
N ASP A 32 -4.12 -4.42 -30.92
CA ASP A 32 -2.91 -3.83 -30.31
C ASP A 32 -3.27 -2.41 -29.84
N ASN A 33 -4.30 -2.32 -29.06
CA ASN A 33 -4.93 -1.07 -28.66
C ASN A 33 -4.36 -0.64 -27.33
N ASP A 34 -3.91 0.49 -27.37
CA ASP A 34 -3.67 1.56 -26.41
C ASP A 34 -4.47 1.39 -25.10
N TRP A 35 -4.36 0.20 -24.49
CA TRP A 35 -4.91 -0.11 -23.15
C TRP A 35 -4.44 0.91 -22.13
N MET A 36 -3.21 1.41 -22.29
CA MET A 36 -2.66 2.46 -21.44
C MET A 36 -3.41 3.77 -21.62
N ARG A 37 -3.84 4.10 -22.83
CA ARG A 37 -4.64 5.31 -23.06
C ARG A 37 -6.04 5.18 -22.49
N GLN A 38 -6.67 4.02 -22.64
CA GLN A 38 -8.01 3.76 -22.08
C GLN A 38 -7.97 3.69 -20.56
N ILE A 39 -6.93 3.09 -19.97
CA ILE A 39 -6.72 3.11 -18.52
C ILE A 39 -6.50 4.55 -18.02
N THR A 40 -5.64 5.31 -18.67
CA THR A 40 -5.38 6.72 -18.32
C THR A 40 -6.64 7.59 -18.46
N GLU A 41 -7.46 7.34 -19.48
CA GLU A 41 -8.73 8.04 -19.68
C GLU A 41 -9.77 7.64 -18.63
N SER A 42 -9.86 6.35 -18.24
CA SER A 42 -10.76 5.90 -17.19
C SER A 42 -10.31 6.37 -15.80
N ASP A 43 -9.01 6.38 -15.52
CA ASP A 43 -8.45 6.96 -14.29
C ASP A 43 -8.75 8.45 -14.17
N ARG A 44 -8.76 9.17 -15.30
CA ARG A 44 -9.15 10.58 -15.37
C ARG A 44 -10.67 10.80 -15.12
N ILE A 45 -11.51 9.87 -15.58
CA ILE A 45 -12.98 9.96 -15.43
C ILE A 45 -13.44 9.51 -14.03
N VAL A 46 -12.78 8.52 -13.44
CA VAL A 46 -13.12 7.94 -12.11
C VAL A 46 -12.70 8.84 -10.95
N GLY A 47 -12.10 10.00 -11.26
CA GLY A 47 -11.87 11.03 -10.25
C GLY A 47 -10.61 10.82 -9.43
N TRP A 48 -9.58 10.31 -10.03
CA TRP A 48 -8.31 10.95 -9.88
C TRP A 48 -8.42 12.27 -10.65
N GLU A 49 -9.28 13.15 -10.16
CA GLU A 49 -9.14 14.56 -10.42
C GLU A 49 -7.76 14.94 -9.90
N ALA A 50 -6.75 14.74 -10.74
CA ALA A 50 -5.63 15.64 -10.74
C ALA A 50 -6.27 17.00 -10.96
N ASP A 51 -6.47 17.71 -9.87
CA ASP A 51 -6.96 19.07 -9.91
C ASP A 51 -6.09 19.79 -10.94
N GLU A 52 -6.67 20.16 -12.10
CA GLU A 52 -5.97 20.88 -13.17
C GLU A 52 -5.41 22.25 -12.69
N LYS A 53 -5.53 22.52 -11.40
CA LYS A 53 -5.04 23.74 -10.72
C LYS A 53 -3.76 23.56 -9.92
N GLY A 54 -3.07 22.38 -9.97
CA GLY A 54 -1.72 22.28 -9.38
C GLY A 54 -1.64 22.51 -7.86
N THR A 55 -2.76 22.48 -7.15
CA THR A 55 -2.83 22.51 -5.70
C THR A 55 -3.39 21.18 -5.21
N HIS A 56 -2.60 20.09 -5.37
CA HIS A 56 -2.83 18.96 -4.48
C HIS A 56 -2.63 19.49 -3.06
N ALA A 57 -3.69 19.54 -2.28
CA ALA A 57 -3.54 19.72 -0.85
C ALA A 57 -2.56 18.64 -0.40
N LYS A 58 -1.44 19.04 0.21
CA LYS A 58 -0.43 18.08 0.69
C LYS A 58 -1.13 17.11 1.65
N GLU A 59 -0.87 15.80 1.51
CA GLU A 59 -1.37 14.81 2.47
C GLU A 59 -0.84 15.15 3.87
N ARG A 60 -1.74 15.23 4.85
CA ARG A 60 -1.42 15.59 6.24
C ARG A 60 -0.88 14.37 6.97
N ALA A 61 0.40 14.41 7.33
CA ALA A 61 1.12 13.28 7.91
C ALA A 61 1.37 13.46 9.41
N VAL A 62 1.06 12.42 10.19
CA VAL A 62 1.51 12.26 11.57
C VAL A 62 2.71 11.31 11.58
N LEU A 63 3.77 11.67 12.28
CA LEU A 63 4.98 10.85 12.42
C LEU A 63 5.00 10.14 13.77
N MET A 64 5.43 8.88 13.76
CA MET A 64 5.59 8.06 14.96
C MET A 64 6.94 7.36 14.97
N GLY A 65 7.72 7.53 16.03
CA GLY A 65 9.02 6.87 16.23
C GLY A 65 9.18 6.33 17.64
N ILE A 66 10.18 5.47 17.81
CA ILE A 66 10.54 4.88 19.11
C ILE A 66 11.96 5.19 19.55
N GLU A 67 12.85 5.65 18.67
CA GLU A 67 14.24 5.88 18.97
C GLU A 67 14.51 7.27 19.57
N SER A 68 14.44 8.31 18.75
CA SER A 68 14.81 9.67 19.14
C SER A 68 14.04 10.73 18.37
N MET A 69 14.08 11.96 18.87
CA MET A 69 13.50 13.10 18.16
C MET A 69 14.33 13.49 16.93
N GLU A 70 15.64 13.26 16.95
CA GLU A 70 16.52 13.53 15.81
C GLU A 70 16.15 12.65 14.62
N SER A 71 15.80 11.38 14.86
CA SER A 71 15.30 10.45 13.83
C SER A 71 13.95 10.92 13.26
N LEU A 72 13.04 11.37 14.12
CA LEU A 72 11.76 11.95 13.68
C LEU A 72 11.95 13.25 12.88
N ASP A 73 12.93 14.09 13.21
CA ASP A 73 13.25 15.27 12.44
C ASP A 73 13.82 14.94 11.04
N GLU A 74 14.56 13.82 10.93
CA GLU A 74 15.00 13.30 9.64
C GLU A 74 13.80 12.76 8.84
N LEU A 75 12.93 11.98 9.48
CA LEU A 75 11.71 11.47 8.86
C LEU A 75 10.81 12.60 8.37
N ALA A 76 10.70 13.70 9.11
CA ALA A 76 9.93 14.87 8.70
C ALA A 76 10.47 15.49 7.39
N ARG A 77 11.79 15.56 7.21
CA ARG A 77 12.41 16.02 5.97
C ARG A 77 12.15 15.05 4.80
N LEU A 78 12.12 13.74 5.06
CA LEU A 78 11.76 12.76 4.06
C LEU A 78 10.28 12.91 3.68
N ALA A 79 9.38 13.08 4.64
CA ALA A 79 7.95 13.29 4.40
C ALA A 79 7.69 14.55 3.55
N ASP A 80 8.33 15.68 3.88
CA ASP A 80 8.25 16.91 3.07
C ASP A 80 8.82 16.69 1.66
N THR A 81 9.90 15.93 1.52
CA THR A 81 10.48 15.56 0.23
C THR A 81 9.51 14.70 -0.62
N ALA A 82 8.71 13.85 0.02
CA ALA A 82 7.66 13.06 -0.62
C ALA A 82 6.40 13.89 -0.95
N GLY A 83 6.31 15.14 -0.47
CA GLY A 83 5.20 16.03 -0.70
C GLY A 83 4.12 16.02 0.39
N ALA A 84 4.36 15.36 1.52
CA ALA A 84 3.44 15.38 2.66
C ALA A 84 3.65 16.63 3.55
N GLU A 85 2.59 17.03 4.25
CA GLU A 85 2.64 18.08 5.29
C GLU A 85 2.67 17.41 6.68
N VAL A 86 3.76 17.58 7.42
CA VAL A 86 3.88 17.03 8.77
C VAL A 86 3.08 17.87 9.77
N VAL A 87 1.97 17.32 10.28
CA VAL A 87 1.06 17.99 11.22
C VAL A 87 1.26 17.58 12.68
N GLY A 88 2.03 16.52 12.93
CA GLY A 88 2.35 16.08 14.29
C GLY A 88 3.50 15.08 14.32
N GLN A 89 4.28 15.10 15.41
CA GLN A 89 5.39 14.16 15.66
C GLN A 89 5.22 13.57 17.05
N PHE A 90 5.27 12.24 17.15
CA PHE A 90 5.06 11.53 18.40
C PHE A 90 6.17 10.51 18.63
N LEU A 91 6.82 10.61 19.76
CA LEU A 91 7.87 9.69 20.21
C LEU A 91 7.34 8.80 21.34
N GLN A 92 7.61 7.52 21.26
CA GLN A 92 7.42 6.59 22.35
C GLN A 92 8.71 5.83 22.63
N LYS A 93 9.44 6.17 23.68
CA LYS A 93 10.59 5.37 24.07
C LYS A 93 10.14 3.98 24.52
N LYS A 94 10.57 2.96 23.80
CA LYS A 94 10.23 1.58 24.06
C LYS A 94 11.40 0.66 23.66
N ASP A 95 11.83 -0.18 24.61
CA ASP A 95 12.97 -1.07 24.38
C ASP A 95 12.65 -2.26 23.46
N LYS A 96 11.37 -2.66 23.41
CA LYS A 96 10.93 -3.78 22.55
C LYS A 96 9.61 -3.44 21.87
N PRO A 97 9.56 -3.45 20.52
CA PRO A 97 8.32 -3.30 19.78
C PRO A 97 7.30 -4.38 20.12
N ASP A 98 6.02 -4.04 20.07
CA ASP A 98 4.93 -5.01 20.17
C ASP A 98 4.84 -5.83 18.88
N THR A 99 4.60 -7.14 19.02
CA THR A 99 4.59 -8.05 17.87
C THR A 99 3.39 -7.83 16.93
N ALA A 100 2.27 -7.36 17.46
CA ALA A 100 1.03 -7.18 16.71
C ALA A 100 0.80 -5.73 16.24
N LEU A 101 1.24 -4.74 17.03
CA LEU A 101 0.91 -3.33 16.82
C LEU A 101 2.13 -2.41 16.84
N PHE A 102 3.35 -2.95 16.96
CA PHE A 102 4.57 -2.18 17.09
C PHE A 102 4.63 -1.31 18.36
N ILE A 103 3.70 -0.36 18.51
CA ILE A 103 3.63 0.59 19.64
C ILE A 103 2.76 0.10 20.83
N GLY A 104 2.00 -0.97 20.68
CA GLY A 104 1.05 -1.48 21.67
C GLY A 104 -0.31 -0.77 21.63
N ARG A 105 -1.34 -1.47 22.13
CA ARG A 105 -2.76 -1.08 21.96
C ARG A 105 -3.10 0.30 22.50
N GLY A 106 -2.74 0.58 23.76
CA GLY A 106 -3.08 1.86 24.41
C GLY A 106 -2.48 3.06 23.67
N ARG A 107 -1.24 2.92 23.17
CA ARG A 107 -0.59 3.97 22.38
C ARG A 107 -1.21 4.11 20.99
N ALA A 108 -1.63 3.01 20.38
CA ALA A 108 -2.33 3.05 19.09
C ALA A 108 -3.68 3.76 19.21
N ASP A 109 -4.44 3.50 20.29
CA ASP A 109 -5.71 4.18 20.56
C ASP A 109 -5.52 5.68 20.83
N GLU A 110 -4.43 6.08 21.49
CA GLU A 110 -4.07 7.49 21.69
C GLU A 110 -3.67 8.15 20.36
N LEU A 111 -2.82 7.49 19.57
CA LEU A 111 -2.38 7.98 18.26
C LEU A 111 -3.58 8.14 17.30
N CYS A 112 -4.57 7.24 17.35
CA CYS A 112 -5.82 7.37 16.60
C CYS A 112 -6.54 8.69 16.93
N ARG A 113 -6.70 9.03 18.20
CA ARG A 113 -7.31 10.31 18.60
C ARG A 113 -6.50 11.52 18.12
N GLN A 114 -5.18 11.41 18.12
CA GLN A 114 -4.29 12.47 17.63
C GLN A 114 -4.39 12.65 16.11
N CYS A 115 -4.42 11.55 15.35
CA CYS A 115 -4.65 11.59 13.90
C CYS A 115 -6.00 12.26 13.57
N GLN A 116 -7.06 11.93 14.29
CA GLN A 116 -8.38 12.54 14.10
C GLN A 116 -8.38 14.04 14.46
N ALA A 117 -7.78 14.41 15.58
CA ALA A 117 -7.71 15.80 16.03
C ALA A 117 -6.89 16.69 15.09
N LEU A 118 -5.88 16.12 14.45
CA LEU A 118 -5.02 16.79 13.48
C LEU A 118 -5.51 16.64 12.05
N GLU A 119 -6.65 15.98 11.82
CA GLU A 119 -7.18 15.69 10.47
C GLU A 119 -6.10 15.08 9.56
N ALA A 120 -5.36 14.10 10.06
CA ALA A 120 -4.29 13.45 9.33
C ALA A 120 -4.84 12.44 8.32
N ASP A 121 -4.25 12.42 7.13
CA ASP A 121 -4.57 11.48 6.05
C ASP A 121 -3.75 10.20 6.16
N LEU A 122 -2.53 10.31 6.72
CA LEU A 122 -1.61 9.18 6.89
C LEU A 122 -0.79 9.29 8.18
N CYS A 123 -0.31 8.13 8.63
CA CYS A 123 0.62 8.01 9.74
C CYS A 123 1.91 7.34 9.24
N ILE A 124 3.06 7.98 9.42
CA ILE A 124 4.37 7.49 8.99
C ILE A 124 5.15 7.01 10.22
N PHE A 125 5.59 5.76 10.18
CA PHE A 125 6.43 5.15 11.20
C PHE A 125 7.90 5.23 10.80
N ASP A 126 8.76 5.60 11.74
CA ASP A 126 10.20 5.75 11.50
C ASP A 126 10.91 4.42 11.28
N GLU A 127 10.36 3.33 11.84
CA GLU A 127 10.88 1.99 11.70
C GLU A 127 10.09 1.16 10.68
N GLU A 128 10.71 0.07 10.24
CA GLU A 128 10.08 -0.89 9.35
C GLU A 128 8.99 -1.68 10.07
N LEU A 129 7.81 -1.74 9.47
CA LEU A 129 6.67 -2.49 9.98
C LEU A 129 6.51 -3.83 9.24
N THR A 130 6.16 -4.88 9.98
CA THR A 130 5.65 -6.10 9.33
C THR A 130 4.28 -5.84 8.69
N GLY A 131 3.91 -6.60 7.66
CA GLY A 131 2.60 -6.48 7.02
C GLY A 131 1.43 -6.66 7.99
N ILE A 132 1.60 -7.47 9.05
CA ILE A 132 0.58 -7.66 10.09
C ILE A 132 0.46 -6.40 10.97
N GLN A 133 1.59 -5.82 11.37
CA GLN A 133 1.61 -4.60 12.18
C GLN A 133 0.99 -3.42 11.43
N ALA A 134 1.39 -3.21 10.18
CA ALA A 134 0.85 -2.13 9.35
C ALA A 134 -0.68 -2.26 9.21
N ARG A 135 -1.19 -3.43 8.83
CA ARG A 135 -2.62 -3.67 8.71
C ARG A 135 -3.38 -3.46 10.02
N ASN A 136 -2.87 -4.01 11.14
CA ASN A 136 -3.53 -3.86 12.44
C ASN A 136 -3.55 -2.39 12.88
N LEU A 137 -2.49 -1.62 12.57
CA LEU A 137 -2.42 -0.19 12.82
C LEU A 137 -3.43 0.57 11.96
N GLU A 138 -3.55 0.28 10.66
CA GLU A 138 -4.54 0.89 9.77
C GLU A 138 -5.98 0.64 10.26
N GLU A 139 -6.26 -0.58 10.74
CA GLU A 139 -7.58 -0.91 11.31
C GLU A 139 -7.92 -0.09 12.56
N ILE A 140 -6.92 0.29 13.36
CA ILE A 140 -7.11 1.09 14.57
C ILE A 140 -7.09 2.58 14.26
N LEU A 141 -6.08 3.05 13.52
CA LEU A 141 -5.84 4.47 13.26
C LEU A 141 -6.87 5.06 12.29
N ARG A 142 -7.43 4.22 11.41
CA ARG A 142 -8.37 4.62 10.35
C ARG A 142 -7.77 5.60 9.33
N VAL A 143 -6.45 5.64 9.25
CA VAL A 143 -5.67 6.38 8.25
C VAL A 143 -4.67 5.43 7.62
N LYS A 144 -4.14 5.79 6.44
CA LYS A 144 -3.09 5.03 5.77
C LYS A 144 -1.85 4.95 6.66
N VAL A 145 -1.24 3.77 6.75
CA VAL A 145 0.01 3.55 7.51
C VAL A 145 1.15 3.28 6.54
N VAL A 146 2.18 4.10 6.65
CA VAL A 146 3.40 4.03 5.84
C VAL A 146 4.58 3.87 6.78
N ASP A 147 5.57 3.09 6.41
CA ASP A 147 6.84 3.00 7.12
C ASP A 147 7.97 3.72 6.37
N ARG A 148 9.10 3.92 7.03
CA ARG A 148 10.26 4.62 6.48
C ARG A 148 10.71 4.03 5.14
N THR A 149 10.72 2.72 4.99
CA THR A 149 11.14 2.05 3.75
C THR A 149 10.19 2.35 2.60
N THR A 150 8.88 2.27 2.83
CA THR A 150 7.87 2.62 1.82
C THR A 150 7.99 4.10 1.42
N LEU A 151 8.14 5.00 2.39
CA LEU A 151 8.32 6.43 2.12
C LEU A 151 9.54 6.71 1.22
N ILE A 152 10.67 6.06 1.51
CA ILE A 152 11.88 6.21 0.70
C ILE A 152 11.67 5.68 -0.73
N LEU A 153 11.01 4.53 -0.87
CA LEU A 153 10.68 3.97 -2.19
C LEU A 153 9.75 4.89 -2.98
N ASP A 154 8.79 5.54 -2.33
CA ASP A 154 7.89 6.51 -2.97
C ASP A 154 8.66 7.77 -3.44
N ILE A 155 9.62 8.27 -2.64
CA ILE A 155 10.51 9.37 -3.05
C ILE A 155 11.33 8.97 -4.29
N PHE A 156 11.87 7.75 -4.33
CA PHE A 156 12.60 7.27 -5.50
C PHE A 156 11.70 7.14 -6.72
N ALA A 157 10.47 6.66 -6.56
CA ALA A 157 9.49 6.54 -7.65
C ALA A 157 9.16 7.90 -8.26
N GLN A 158 8.97 8.92 -7.43
CA GLN A 158 8.72 10.30 -7.90
C GLN A 158 9.92 10.91 -8.64
N ARG A 159 11.15 10.56 -8.26
CA ARG A 159 12.38 11.12 -8.83
C ARG A 159 12.94 10.34 -10.02
N ALA A 160 12.50 9.12 -10.23
CA ALA A 160 12.96 8.29 -11.33
C ALA A 160 12.55 8.87 -12.69
N SER A 161 13.51 9.40 -13.46
CA SER A 161 13.27 10.02 -14.76
C SER A 161 13.52 9.06 -15.94
N SER A 162 14.45 8.11 -15.80
CA SER A 162 14.75 7.13 -16.83
C SER A 162 13.80 5.93 -16.79
N ALA A 163 13.53 5.31 -17.94
CA ALA A 163 12.71 4.09 -18.00
C ALA A 163 13.30 2.95 -17.16
N GLU A 164 14.63 2.79 -17.19
CA GLU A 164 15.33 1.79 -16.38
C GLU A 164 15.18 2.09 -14.88
N GLY A 165 15.36 3.35 -14.47
CA GLY A 165 15.19 3.77 -13.06
C GLY A 165 13.77 3.52 -12.56
N LYS A 166 12.74 3.82 -13.36
CA LYS A 166 11.35 3.53 -13.02
C LYS A 166 11.11 2.04 -12.80
N LEU A 167 11.59 1.18 -13.72
CA LEU A 167 11.46 -0.28 -13.57
C LEU A 167 12.22 -0.82 -12.35
N GLN A 168 13.40 -0.28 -12.03
CA GLN A 168 14.16 -0.69 -10.85
C GLN A 168 13.42 -0.32 -9.56
N VAL A 169 12.83 0.88 -9.47
CA VAL A 169 12.05 1.30 -8.30
C VAL A 169 10.77 0.48 -8.18
N GLU A 170 10.05 0.26 -9.28
CA GLU A 170 8.85 -0.59 -9.29
C GLU A 170 9.18 -2.02 -8.82
N LEU A 171 10.27 -2.60 -9.30
CA LEU A 171 10.72 -3.91 -8.83
C LEU A 171 11.00 -3.91 -7.33
N ALA A 172 11.67 -2.88 -6.80
CA ALA A 172 11.96 -2.76 -5.37
C ALA A 172 10.65 -2.62 -4.54
N GLN A 173 9.69 -1.82 -5.00
CA GLN A 173 8.38 -1.69 -4.36
C GLN A 173 7.63 -3.03 -4.34
N LEU A 174 7.58 -3.74 -5.46
CA LEU A 174 6.93 -5.05 -5.55
C LEU A 174 7.60 -6.11 -4.65
N GLN A 175 8.93 -6.12 -4.60
CA GLN A 175 9.67 -7.01 -3.70
C GLN A 175 9.37 -6.71 -2.24
N TYR A 176 9.35 -5.44 -1.86
CA TYR A 176 9.03 -5.03 -0.50
C TYR A 176 7.58 -5.40 -0.12
N GLN A 177 6.61 -5.12 -0.99
CA GLN A 177 5.22 -5.51 -0.78
C GLN A 177 5.06 -7.04 -0.70
N SER A 178 5.74 -7.80 -1.55
CA SER A 178 5.71 -9.27 -1.53
C SER A 178 6.24 -9.83 -0.22
N SER A 179 7.32 -9.29 0.32
CA SER A 179 7.87 -9.72 1.63
C SER A 179 6.87 -9.52 2.77
N ARG A 180 6.08 -8.45 2.72
CA ARG A 180 5.02 -8.15 3.69
C ARG A 180 3.80 -9.08 3.56
N LEU A 181 3.49 -9.56 2.35
CA LEU A 181 2.40 -10.52 2.10
C LEU A 181 2.76 -11.94 2.54
N ILE A 182 4.01 -12.39 2.38
CA ILE A 182 4.47 -13.72 2.77
C ILE A 182 4.30 -13.95 4.28
N GLY A 183 4.54 -12.94 5.11
CA GLY A 183 4.25 -13.00 6.54
C GLY A 183 2.79 -13.26 6.88
N GLN A 184 1.86 -12.87 6.03
CA GLN A 184 0.42 -13.09 6.21
C GLN A 184 -0.01 -14.52 5.86
N GLY A 185 0.58 -15.14 4.84
CA GLY A 185 0.26 -16.50 4.42
C GLY A 185 0.57 -17.56 5.49
N LEU A 186 1.66 -17.40 6.22
CA LEU A 186 2.04 -18.30 7.32
C LEU A 186 1.10 -18.20 8.53
N VAL A 187 0.51 -17.05 8.79
CA VAL A 187 -0.46 -16.86 9.89
C VAL A 187 -1.83 -17.42 9.50
N LEU A 188 -2.26 -17.20 8.27
CA LEU A 188 -3.52 -17.78 7.74
C LEU A 188 -3.45 -19.31 7.67
N SER A 189 -2.32 -19.89 7.28
CA SER A 189 -2.13 -21.35 7.27
C SER A 189 -2.11 -21.95 8.68
N ARG A 190 -1.64 -21.23 9.70
CA ARG A 190 -1.69 -21.67 11.11
C ARG A 190 -3.09 -21.56 11.72
N LEU A 191 -3.89 -20.59 11.29
CA LEU A 191 -5.29 -20.42 11.73
C LEU A 191 -6.24 -21.40 11.03
N ALA A 192 -5.94 -21.80 9.79
CA ALA A 192 -6.72 -22.79 9.04
C ALA A 192 -6.32 -24.25 9.35
N GLY A 193 -5.17 -24.48 10.00
CA GLY A 193 -4.66 -25.79 10.38
C GLY A 193 -5.06 -26.15 11.82
N GLY A 194 -6.27 -26.65 12.04
CA GLY A 194 -6.57 -27.44 13.23
C GLY A 194 -5.68 -28.67 13.29
N ILE A 195 -5.39 -29.19 14.51
CA ILE A 195 -4.58 -30.40 14.73
C ILE A 195 -5.13 -31.54 13.84
N GLY A 196 -4.38 -31.94 12.79
CA GLY A 196 -4.74 -33.05 11.90
C GLY A 196 -5.26 -32.71 10.51
N THR A 197 -5.43 -31.44 10.14
CA THR A 197 -5.81 -31.06 8.77
C THR A 197 -4.57 -30.79 7.91
N ARG A 198 -4.34 -31.62 6.89
CA ARG A 198 -3.39 -31.38 5.82
C ARG A 198 -3.79 -30.12 5.06
N GLY A 199 -2.86 -29.17 4.92
CA GLY A 199 -3.12 -27.94 4.14
C GLY A 199 -3.41 -28.24 2.67
N PRO A 200 -4.15 -27.38 1.94
CA PRO A 200 -4.57 -27.60 0.55
C PRO A 200 -3.43 -27.52 -0.49
N GLY A 201 -2.18 -27.71 -0.09
CA GLY A 201 -0.99 -27.69 -0.96
C GLY A 201 -0.13 -28.96 -0.95
N GLU A 202 -0.43 -29.94 -0.10
CA GLU A 202 0.28 -31.22 -0.11
C GLU A 202 -0.44 -32.23 -1.03
N SER A 203 -0.39 -31.97 -2.32
CA SER A 203 -0.74 -32.99 -3.30
C SER A 203 0.43 -33.96 -3.45
N LYS A 204 0.13 -35.23 -3.30
CA LYS A 204 0.93 -36.42 -3.61
C LYS A 204 1.89 -36.16 -4.78
N LEU A 205 3.17 -36.00 -4.48
CA LEU A 205 4.27 -36.18 -5.40
C LEU A 205 5.40 -36.89 -4.63
N GLU A 206 5.08 -38.06 -4.06
CA GLU A 206 6.04 -39.06 -3.68
C GLU A 206 5.38 -40.45 -3.86
N MET A 207 5.52 -40.98 -5.05
CA MET A 207 5.71 -42.39 -5.40
C MET A 207 6.55 -42.47 -6.66
#